data_1995eb901e226c7882718d3be6a9215b
#
_entry.id   1995eb901e226c7882718d3be6a9215b
#
_cell.length_a   1.000
_cell.length_b   1.000
_cell.length_c   1.000
_cell.angle_alpha   90.00
_cell.angle_beta   90.00
_cell.angle_gamma   90.00
#
_symmetry.space_group_name_H-M   'P 1'
#
loop_
_entity.id
_entity.type
_entity.pdbx_description
1 polymer ?
#
loop_
_entity_poly.entity_id
_entity_poly.type
_entity_poly.pdbx_seq_one_letter_code
_entity_poly.pdbx_strand_id
1 'polypeptide(L)'
;SGSGAMKQPSLRRLRPICLSFPEAEGRETWGEATFRVRDKIFCMHIADADEPALWCKAPPGSQDILVGADPKRFFVPPYVGHKGWVGMRLNQRVDWREVAALVTRSYRMTAPKRLAQRLPAD
;
A
#
# COMPACT_ATOMS: atom_id res chain seq x y z
N SER A 1 -3.60 17.99 -14.06
CA SER A 1 -2.43 18.73 -14.47
C SER A 1 -1.18 18.07 -13.96
N GLY A 2 -0.06 18.38 -14.60
CA GLY A 2 1.22 17.85 -14.18
C GLY A 2 1.60 18.21 -12.76
N SER A 3 1.04 19.27 -12.23
CA SER A 3 1.34 19.69 -10.88
C SER A 3 0.81 18.72 -9.83
N GLY A 4 -0.27 17.97 -10.15
CA GLY A 4 -0.79 16.99 -9.23
C GLY A 4 0.20 15.88 -8.94
N ALA A 5 0.84 15.34 -10.00
CA ALA A 5 1.85 14.29 -9.83
C ALA A 5 3.07 14.82 -9.08
N MET A 6 3.48 16.05 -9.34
CA MET A 6 4.62 16.65 -8.66
C MET A 6 4.35 16.91 -7.19
N LYS A 7 3.08 17.09 -6.81
CA LYS A 7 2.69 17.34 -5.43
C LYS A 7 2.49 16.06 -4.63
N GLN A 8 2.82 14.91 -5.20
CA GLN A 8 2.64 13.62 -4.55
C GLN A 8 3.96 12.85 -4.50
N PRO A 9 4.95 13.37 -3.75
CA PRO A 9 6.25 12.69 -3.66
C PRO A 9 6.14 11.29 -3.07
N SER A 10 5.16 11.05 -2.20
CA SER A 10 4.96 9.72 -1.63
C SER A 10 4.55 8.72 -2.70
N LEU A 11 3.70 9.12 -3.66
CA LEU A 11 3.33 8.22 -4.75
C LEU A 11 4.53 7.91 -5.63
N ARG A 12 5.38 8.89 -5.87
CA ARG A 12 6.58 8.67 -6.68
C ARG A 12 7.53 7.67 -6.04
N ARG A 13 7.57 7.62 -4.71
CA ARG A 13 8.38 6.64 -3.99
C ARG A 13 7.70 5.27 -3.93
N LEU A 14 6.38 5.26 -3.77
CA LEU A 14 5.62 4.02 -3.63
C LEU A 14 5.49 3.25 -4.94
N ARG A 15 5.29 3.96 -6.05
CA ARG A 15 5.03 3.33 -7.35
C ARG A 15 6.09 2.32 -7.76
N PRO A 16 7.39 2.65 -7.74
CA PRO A 16 8.39 1.65 -8.15
C PRO A 16 8.44 0.45 -7.22
N ILE A 17 8.12 0.63 -5.95
CA ILE A 17 8.06 -0.50 -5.02
C ILE A 17 6.96 -1.47 -5.43
N CYS A 18 5.75 -0.94 -5.65
CA CYS A 18 4.61 -1.78 -6.02
C CYS A 18 4.79 -2.43 -7.39
N LEU A 19 5.36 -1.71 -8.33
CA LEU A 19 5.51 -2.22 -9.70
C LEU A 19 6.71 -3.16 -9.85
N SER A 20 7.54 -3.31 -8.83
CA SER A 20 8.64 -4.26 -8.85
C SER A 20 8.19 -5.70 -8.68
N PHE A 21 6.97 -5.93 -8.20
CA PHE A 21 6.48 -7.28 -7.96
C PHE A 21 6.05 -7.95 -9.26
N PRO A 22 6.16 -9.30 -9.35
CA PRO A 22 5.77 -10.02 -10.57
C PRO A 22 4.34 -9.74 -10.99
N GLU A 23 4.14 -9.37 -12.26
CA GLU A 23 2.83 -9.07 -12.85
C GLU A 23 2.05 -7.96 -12.16
N ALA A 24 2.71 -7.13 -11.38
CA ALA A 24 2.03 -6.01 -10.74
C ALA A 24 1.72 -4.93 -11.77
N GLU A 25 0.53 -4.35 -11.65
CA GLU A 25 0.07 -3.29 -12.54
C GLU A 25 -0.42 -2.10 -11.73
N GLY A 26 -0.19 -0.90 -12.26
CA GLY A 26 -0.74 0.31 -11.69
C GLY A 26 -1.95 0.75 -12.49
N ARG A 27 -3.00 1.19 -11.81
CA ARG A 27 -4.22 1.66 -12.45
C ARG A 27 -4.85 2.75 -11.61
N GLU A 28 -5.37 3.77 -12.26
CA GLU A 28 -6.12 4.80 -11.54
C GLU A 28 -7.55 4.32 -11.36
N THR A 29 -8.05 4.38 -10.14
CA THR A 29 -9.40 3.95 -9.80
C THR A 29 -9.95 4.96 -8.80
N TRP A 30 -11.11 5.54 -9.10
CA TRP A 30 -11.74 6.56 -8.26
C TRP A 30 -10.81 7.74 -7.97
N GLY A 31 -9.97 8.10 -8.97
CA GLY A 31 -9.04 9.20 -8.82
C GLY A 31 -7.79 8.89 -8.02
N GLU A 32 -7.62 7.64 -7.57
CA GLU A 32 -6.48 7.24 -6.78
C GLU A 32 -5.67 6.18 -7.49
N ALA A 33 -4.37 6.13 -7.23
CA ALA A 33 -3.51 5.10 -7.80
C ALA A 33 -3.74 3.79 -7.06
N THR A 34 -4.04 2.73 -7.81
CA THR A 34 -4.18 1.39 -7.25
C THR A 34 -3.14 0.47 -7.87
N PHE A 35 -2.66 -0.48 -7.09
CA PHE A 35 -1.68 -1.47 -7.56
C PHE A 35 -2.29 -2.85 -7.42
N ARG A 36 -2.24 -3.61 -8.51
CA ARG A 36 -2.97 -4.86 -8.65
C ARG A 36 -2.08 -5.98 -9.14
N VAL A 37 -2.48 -7.19 -8.81
CA VAL A 37 -1.96 -8.40 -9.43
C VAL A 37 -3.16 -9.27 -9.78
N ARG A 38 -3.24 -9.71 -11.04
CA ARG A 38 -4.39 -10.50 -11.53
C ARG A 38 -5.71 -9.82 -11.20
N ASP A 39 -5.78 -8.49 -11.42
CA ASP A 39 -6.95 -7.64 -11.18
C ASP A 39 -7.37 -7.48 -9.72
N LYS A 40 -6.57 -7.98 -8.79
CA LYS A 40 -6.88 -7.82 -7.36
C LYS A 40 -5.97 -6.75 -6.77
N ILE A 41 -6.59 -5.77 -6.12
CA ILE A 41 -5.84 -4.66 -5.52
C ILE A 41 -5.13 -5.15 -4.26
N PHE A 42 -3.81 -4.90 -4.18
CA PHE A 42 -3.06 -5.19 -2.95
C PHE A 42 -2.61 -3.93 -2.23
N CYS A 43 -2.57 -2.80 -2.92
CA CYS A 43 -2.15 -1.53 -2.33
C CYS A 43 -2.79 -0.37 -3.08
N MET A 44 -3.13 0.70 -2.36
CA MET A 44 -3.64 1.93 -2.94
C MET A 44 -2.90 3.11 -2.36
N HIS A 45 -2.72 4.15 -3.16
CA HIS A 45 -2.20 5.41 -2.68
C HIS A 45 -3.34 6.43 -2.65
N ILE A 46 -3.55 7.05 -1.51
CA ILE A 46 -4.59 8.06 -1.33
C ILE A 46 -3.93 9.43 -1.40
N ALA A 47 -4.30 10.19 -2.42
CA ALA A 47 -3.67 11.46 -2.73
C ALA A 47 -4.37 12.63 -2.04
N ASP A 48 -4.51 12.56 -0.73
CA ASP A 48 -5.01 13.68 0.05
C ASP A 48 -3.87 14.69 0.20
N ALA A 49 -4.14 15.96 -0.12
CA ALA A 49 -3.11 16.98 -0.10
C ALA A 49 -2.46 17.14 1.27
N ASP A 50 -3.24 16.99 2.33
CA ASP A 50 -2.75 17.18 3.70
C ASP A 50 -2.26 15.89 4.33
N GLU A 51 -2.91 14.78 4.02
CA GLU A 51 -2.57 13.50 4.62
C GLU A 51 -2.53 12.39 3.56
N PRO A 52 -1.52 12.41 2.69
CA PRO A 52 -1.36 11.28 1.77
C PRO A 52 -1.14 10.01 2.56
N ALA A 53 -1.66 8.91 2.06
CA ALA A 53 -1.60 7.64 2.77
C ALA A 53 -1.55 6.48 1.79
N LEU A 54 -1.13 5.33 2.28
CA LEU A 54 -1.34 4.09 1.55
C LEU A 54 -2.33 3.23 2.34
N TRP A 55 -3.12 2.46 1.60
CA TRP A 55 -3.97 1.43 2.18
C TRP A 55 -3.54 0.11 1.57
N CYS A 56 -3.35 -0.91 2.37
CA CYS A 56 -2.92 -2.20 1.84
C CYS A 56 -3.51 -3.35 2.64
N LYS A 57 -3.59 -4.51 2.01
CA LYS A 57 -4.02 -5.71 2.70
C LYS A 57 -3.01 -6.06 3.79
N ALA A 58 -3.51 -6.68 4.85
CA ALA A 58 -2.65 -7.12 5.95
C ALA A 58 -3.15 -8.47 6.46
N PRO A 59 -2.26 -9.30 6.99
CA PRO A 59 -2.67 -10.58 7.57
C PRO A 59 -3.63 -10.38 8.74
N PRO A 60 -4.46 -11.38 9.05
CA PRO A 60 -5.36 -11.28 10.19
C PRO A 60 -4.61 -10.87 11.46
N GLY A 61 -5.15 -9.90 12.17
CA GLY A 61 -4.55 -9.40 13.40
C GLY A 61 -3.54 -8.28 13.23
N SER A 62 -2.96 -8.12 12.03
CA SER A 62 -1.94 -7.09 11.80
C SER A 62 -2.50 -5.68 11.94
N GLN A 63 -3.73 -5.44 11.49
CA GLN A 63 -4.34 -4.12 11.61
C GLN A 63 -4.38 -3.68 13.08
N ASP A 64 -4.87 -4.55 13.95
CA ASP A 64 -4.97 -4.22 15.36
C ASP A 64 -3.60 -3.99 15.99
N ILE A 65 -2.63 -4.81 15.63
CA ILE A 65 -1.28 -4.70 16.17
C ILE A 65 -0.64 -3.38 15.74
N LEU A 66 -0.70 -3.05 14.46
CA LEU A 66 -0.06 -1.85 13.93
C LEU A 66 -0.74 -0.59 14.44
N VAL A 67 -2.06 -0.54 14.40
CA VAL A 67 -2.80 0.63 14.86
C VAL A 67 -2.63 0.81 16.36
N GLY A 68 -2.63 -0.29 17.12
CA GLY A 68 -2.44 -0.22 18.56
C GLY A 68 -1.03 0.21 18.95
N ALA A 69 -0.02 -0.23 18.18
CA ALA A 69 1.37 0.09 18.49
C ALA A 69 1.74 1.52 18.11
N ASP A 70 1.17 2.03 17.02
CA ASP A 70 1.54 3.36 16.52
C ASP A 70 0.34 4.04 15.83
N PRO A 71 -0.63 4.52 16.62
CA PRO A 71 -1.82 5.15 16.04
C PRO A 71 -1.55 6.47 15.34
N LYS A 72 -0.37 7.04 15.51
CA LYS A 72 0.00 8.27 14.78
C LYS A 72 0.33 7.97 13.33
N ARG A 73 0.85 6.78 13.04
CA ARG A 73 1.24 6.40 11.68
C ARG A 73 0.22 5.50 11.01
N PHE A 74 -0.44 4.63 11.77
CA PHE A 74 -1.35 3.63 11.22
C PHE A 74 -2.77 3.90 11.64
N PHE A 75 -3.72 3.56 10.74
CA PHE A 75 -5.14 3.77 11.01
C PHE A 75 -5.96 2.70 10.29
N VAL A 76 -7.24 2.62 10.65
CA VAL A 76 -8.18 1.71 10.00
C VAL A 76 -8.79 2.46 8.81
N PRO A 77 -8.49 2.06 7.58
CA PRO A 77 -9.00 2.77 6.41
C PRO A 77 -10.50 2.57 6.25
N PRO A 78 -11.21 3.58 5.72
CA PRO A 78 -12.63 3.42 5.44
C PRO A 78 -12.85 2.39 4.32
N TYR A 79 -14.04 1.85 4.24
CA TYR A 79 -14.50 0.90 3.22
C TYR A 79 -13.82 -0.46 3.25
N VAL A 80 -12.52 -0.52 3.48
CA VAL A 80 -11.77 -1.79 3.47
C VAL A 80 -11.23 -2.18 4.85
N GLY A 81 -11.43 -1.32 5.84
CA GLY A 81 -10.96 -1.61 7.20
C GLY A 81 -11.57 -2.89 7.76
N HIS A 82 -12.84 -3.14 7.47
CA HIS A 82 -13.52 -4.35 7.94
C HIS A 82 -12.93 -5.63 7.36
N LYS A 83 -12.15 -5.51 6.29
CA LYS A 83 -11.46 -6.66 5.68
C LYS A 83 -10.07 -6.87 6.26
N GLY A 84 -9.69 -6.07 7.27
CA GLY A 84 -8.38 -6.17 7.89
C GLY A 84 -7.30 -5.35 7.22
N TRP A 85 -7.64 -4.51 6.26
CA TRP A 85 -6.69 -3.62 5.62
C TRP A 85 -6.17 -2.59 6.61
N VAL A 86 -4.95 -2.13 6.39
CA VAL A 86 -4.34 -1.11 7.24
C VAL A 86 -3.99 0.11 6.41
N GLY A 87 -4.17 1.29 7.01
CA GLY A 87 -3.74 2.55 6.41
C GLY A 87 -2.47 3.04 7.09
N MET A 88 -1.56 3.59 6.29
CA MET A 88 -0.32 4.18 6.81
C MET A 88 -0.21 5.60 6.29
N ARG A 89 -0.06 6.57 7.19
CA ARG A 89 0.09 7.97 6.80
C ARG A 89 1.46 8.19 6.20
N LEU A 90 1.48 8.94 5.10
CA LEU A 90 2.72 9.23 4.36
C LEU A 90 3.09 10.72 4.42
N ASN A 91 2.41 11.49 5.26
CA ASN A 91 2.69 12.91 5.44
C ASN A 91 3.74 13.18 6.52
N GLN A 92 4.32 12.13 7.06
CA GLN A 92 5.35 12.20 8.09
C GLN A 92 6.65 11.65 7.52
N ARG A 93 7.68 11.64 8.36
CA ARG A 93 8.91 10.97 7.96
C ARG A 93 8.64 9.49 7.77
N VAL A 94 8.92 8.98 6.57
CA VAL A 94 8.58 7.62 6.18
C VAL A 94 9.85 6.79 6.02
N ASP A 95 9.85 5.62 6.65
CA ASP A 95 10.88 4.62 6.40
C ASP A 95 10.40 3.76 5.22
N TRP A 96 10.98 3.98 4.06
CA TRP A 96 10.52 3.31 2.84
C TRP A 96 10.86 1.83 2.82
N ARG A 97 11.80 1.38 3.66
CA ARG A 97 12.03 -0.06 3.83
C ARG A 97 10.88 -0.71 4.58
N GLU A 98 10.32 0.00 5.55
CA GLU A 98 9.13 -0.47 6.26
C GLU A 98 7.93 -0.55 5.32
N VAL A 99 7.77 0.46 4.47
CA VAL A 99 6.71 0.46 3.46
C VAL A 99 6.88 -0.72 2.51
N ALA A 100 8.10 -0.95 2.05
CA ALA A 100 8.35 -2.08 1.14
C ALA A 100 8.00 -3.41 1.80
N ALA A 101 8.35 -3.59 3.06
CA ALA A 101 8.03 -4.82 3.78
C ALA A 101 6.52 -5.00 3.94
N LEU A 102 5.83 -3.92 4.27
CA LEU A 102 4.37 -3.95 4.44
C LEU A 102 3.66 -4.30 3.13
N VAL A 103 4.06 -3.65 2.06
CA VAL A 103 3.45 -3.86 0.73
C VAL A 103 3.80 -5.24 0.18
N THR A 104 5.01 -5.73 0.43
CA THR A 104 5.40 -7.08 0.04
C THR A 104 4.46 -8.10 0.65
N ARG A 105 4.15 -7.92 1.92
CA ARG A 105 3.23 -8.83 2.62
C ARG A 105 1.83 -8.77 1.99
N SER A 106 1.39 -7.55 1.64
CA SER A 106 0.10 -7.38 0.98
C SER A 106 0.06 -8.09 -0.37
N TYR A 107 1.14 -7.97 -1.15
CA TYR A 107 1.26 -8.64 -2.43
C TYR A 107 1.20 -10.16 -2.26
N ARG A 108 1.94 -10.72 -1.28
CA ARG A 108 1.95 -12.16 -1.04
C ARG A 108 0.58 -12.71 -0.71
N MET A 109 -0.25 -11.91 -0.03
CA MET A 109 -1.62 -12.32 0.30
C MET A 109 -2.56 -12.29 -0.90
N THR A 110 -2.25 -11.48 -1.89
CA THR A 110 -3.15 -11.21 -3.01
C THR A 110 -2.78 -12.02 -4.24
N ALA A 111 -1.49 -12.18 -4.49
CA ALA A 111 -0.99 -12.84 -5.68
C ALA A 111 -1.20 -14.35 -5.61
N PRO A 112 -1.33 -15.02 -6.79
CA PRO A 112 -1.29 -16.48 -6.81
C PRO A 112 0.01 -16.96 -6.17
N LYS A 113 -0.05 -18.11 -5.54
CA LYS A 113 1.09 -18.68 -4.82
C LYS A 113 2.33 -18.78 -5.71
N ARG A 114 2.14 -19.14 -6.98
CA ARG A 114 3.24 -19.26 -7.93
C ARG A 114 4.02 -17.95 -8.09
N LEU A 115 3.28 -16.82 -8.16
CA LEU A 115 3.92 -15.51 -8.29
C LEU A 115 4.55 -15.08 -6.98
N ALA A 116 3.88 -15.32 -5.87
CA ALA A 116 4.41 -14.95 -4.55
C ALA A 116 5.73 -15.69 -4.27
N GLN A 117 5.86 -16.93 -4.75
CA GLN A 117 7.08 -17.72 -4.56
C GLN A 117 8.27 -17.17 -5.35
N ARG A 118 8.05 -16.30 -6.31
CA ARG A 118 9.14 -15.66 -7.06
C ARG A 118 9.83 -14.56 -6.27
N LEU A 119 9.25 -14.14 -5.16
CA LEU A 119 9.87 -13.12 -4.32
C LEU A 119 10.94 -13.75 -3.44
N PRO A 120 11.98 -12.98 -3.07
CA PRO A 120 12.99 -13.48 -2.14
C PRO A 120 12.35 -13.88 -0.81
N ALA A 121 12.92 -14.87 -0.17
CA ALA A 121 12.49 -15.26 1.18
C ALA A 121 12.78 -14.13 2.14
N ASP A 122 11.96 -13.99 3.15
CA ASP A 122 12.13 -12.95 4.18
C ASP A 122 13.37 -13.21 5.01
#